data_c342610d35f06c90280310edf553487c
#
_entry.id   c342610d35f06c90280310edf553487c
#
_cell.length_a   1.000
_cell.length_b   1.000
_cell.length_c   1.000
_cell.angle_alpha   90.00
_cell.angle_beta   90.00
_cell.angle_gamma   90.00
#
_symmetry.space_group_name_H-M   'P 1'
#
loop_
_entity.id
_entity.type
_entity.pdbx_description
1 polymer ?
#
loop_
_entity_poly.entity_id
_entity_poly.type
_entity_poly.pdbx_seq_one_letter_code
_entity_poly.pdbx_strand_id
1 'polypeptide(L)'
;MQLKKIISATLLLGLLGSSAVFADVEPNPAETPNPTATDEQSYNSETEPTENTSDDTVPTDLEVLDSLDENYYNQEQVTPPVLKVISLGKSTSNFASSPSNRKFNIKKAVNALNGKVIQPGEIFDFNRIVGPTSQATGYRNAKVITDGEFVDGYGGGVCQVSSTLFNAALNSGMDIVQRRNHSLRISYYPAGYDAAVNYGSLNFKFKNTYKVPVKIKATADNKNITIELVALQDTTKKVVSLSREKKGDNTFVISRKIKENNVIIKKDTFRSTYGIKKK
;
A
#
# COMPACT_ATOMS: atom_id res chain seq x y z
N MET A 1 6.11 52.56 46.52
CA MET A 1 6.92 53.63 45.88
C MET A 1 7.13 53.23 44.41
N GLN A 2 6.52 54.04 43.49
CA GLN A 2 6.74 54.15 42.04
C GLN A 2 6.50 52.87 41.18
N LEU A 3 5.43 52.58 40.53
CA LEU A 3 4.73 53.16 39.35
C LEU A 3 5.68 53.60 38.19
N LYS A 4 5.71 52.83 37.08
CA LYS A 4 5.87 53.38 35.74
C LYS A 4 5.11 52.54 34.71
N LYS A 5 4.06 53.15 34.21
CA LYS A 5 3.36 52.87 32.93
C LYS A 5 4.28 53.27 31.79
N ILE A 6 4.12 52.64 30.61
CA ILE A 6 4.28 53.23 29.26
C ILE A 6 3.74 52.20 28.29
N ILE A 7 2.63 52.39 27.71
CA ILE A 7 2.14 53.01 26.46
C ILE A 7 2.12 52.03 25.27
N SER A 8 0.90 51.85 24.84
CA SER A 8 0.34 51.38 23.58
C SER A 8 1.01 51.98 22.34
N ALA A 9 1.17 51.14 21.30
CA ALA A 9 1.22 51.64 19.92
C ALA A 9 0.43 50.68 19.01
N THR A 10 -0.78 51.14 18.71
CA THR A 10 -1.65 50.66 17.64
C THR A 10 -1.04 51.07 16.31
N LEU A 11 -0.81 50.15 15.39
CA LEU A 11 -0.62 50.48 13.98
C LEU A 11 -1.61 49.70 13.13
N LEU A 12 -2.55 50.43 12.59
CA LEU A 12 -3.58 50.09 11.64
C LEU A 12 -3.06 50.41 10.22
N LEU A 13 -2.94 49.43 9.32
CA LEU A 13 -2.86 49.61 7.87
C LEU A 13 -3.30 48.29 7.27
N GLY A 14 -4.30 48.12 6.49
CA GLY A 14 -4.82 48.85 5.35
C GLY A 14 -5.15 47.74 4.33
N LEU A 15 -6.45 47.60 4.02
CA LEU A 15 -6.97 46.70 2.99
C LEU A 15 -6.32 46.97 1.62
N LEU A 16 -6.01 45.91 0.90
CA LEU A 16 -6.21 45.87 -0.56
C LEU A 16 -6.62 44.45 -0.95
N GLY A 17 -7.84 44.32 -1.40
CA GLY A 17 -8.41 43.12 -1.96
C GLY A 17 -7.81 42.85 -3.36
N SER A 18 -7.58 41.60 -3.64
CA SER A 18 -7.42 41.09 -4.99
C SER A 18 -8.34 39.87 -5.14
N SER A 19 -9.45 40.09 -5.79
CA SER A 19 -10.37 39.05 -6.27
C SER A 19 -9.72 38.36 -7.45
N ALA A 20 -9.30 37.12 -7.27
CA ALA A 20 -8.94 36.23 -8.39
C ALA A 20 -10.24 35.55 -8.87
N VAL A 21 -10.66 35.94 -10.05
CA VAL A 21 -11.72 35.30 -10.85
C VAL A 21 -11.19 33.97 -11.33
N PHE A 22 -11.76 32.87 -10.86
CA PHE A 22 -11.57 31.58 -11.49
C PHE A 22 -12.52 31.48 -12.67
N ALA A 23 -11.93 31.43 -13.89
CA ALA A 23 -12.65 31.12 -15.10
C ALA A 23 -12.96 29.61 -15.12
N ASP A 24 -14.24 29.30 -15.30
CA ASP A 24 -14.76 27.96 -15.59
C ASP A 24 -14.16 27.49 -16.92
N VAL A 25 -13.45 26.35 -16.89
CA VAL A 25 -13.03 25.60 -18.08
C VAL A 25 -13.98 24.40 -18.19
N GLU A 26 -14.93 24.50 -19.12
CA GLU A 26 -15.75 23.35 -19.52
C GLU A 26 -14.90 22.25 -20.19
N PRO A 27 -15.23 20.97 -19.99
CA PRO A 27 -14.53 19.88 -20.70
C PRO A 27 -15.07 19.73 -22.10
N ASN A 28 -14.15 19.72 -23.07
CA ASN A 28 -14.41 19.43 -24.47
C ASN A 28 -14.73 17.94 -24.67
N PRO A 29 -15.79 17.57 -25.44
CA PRO A 29 -16.14 16.17 -25.65
C PRO A 29 -15.35 15.52 -26.78
N ALA A 30 -14.89 14.31 -26.50
CA ALA A 30 -14.65 13.16 -27.35
C ALA A 30 -14.25 13.36 -28.83
N GLU A 31 -13.07 12.92 -29.16
CA GLU A 31 -12.75 12.37 -30.48
C GLU A 31 -12.41 10.88 -30.36
N THR A 32 -13.27 10.05 -30.94
CA THR A 32 -13.04 8.62 -31.20
C THR A 32 -12.24 8.47 -32.48
N PRO A 33 -11.19 7.67 -32.56
CA PRO A 33 -10.67 7.22 -33.85
C PRO A 33 -11.40 5.94 -34.29
N ASN A 34 -11.95 6.03 -35.48
CA ASN A 34 -12.56 4.96 -36.26
C ASN A 34 -11.47 4.08 -36.91
N PRO A 35 -11.63 2.75 -36.99
CA PRO A 35 -10.71 1.89 -37.72
C PRO A 35 -11.19 1.72 -39.17
N THR A 36 -10.31 2.01 -40.12
CA THR A 36 -10.58 1.63 -41.52
C THR A 36 -9.36 1.01 -42.17
N ALA A 37 -9.58 -0.23 -42.59
CA ALA A 37 -9.24 -0.92 -43.83
C ALA A 37 -7.78 -1.13 -44.25
N THR A 38 -7.39 -2.38 -44.27
CA THR A 38 -6.89 -3.22 -45.38
C THR A 38 -6.03 -2.55 -46.43
N ASP A 39 -4.81 -3.05 -46.58
CA ASP A 39 -4.27 -3.36 -47.92
C ASP A 39 -3.30 -4.55 -47.85
N GLU A 40 -3.68 -5.64 -48.50
CA GLU A 40 -2.84 -6.73 -48.93
C GLU A 40 -1.97 -6.27 -50.10
N GLN A 41 -0.68 -6.46 -50.03
CA GLN A 41 0.15 -6.62 -51.23
C GLN A 41 1.17 -7.74 -51.06
N SER A 42 0.86 -8.80 -51.78
CA SER A 42 1.76 -9.86 -52.19
C SER A 42 2.89 -9.34 -53.05
N TYR A 43 4.11 -9.78 -52.84
CA TYR A 43 5.15 -9.76 -53.84
C TYR A 43 5.98 -11.05 -53.79
N ASN A 44 5.70 -11.92 -54.77
CA ASN A 44 6.58 -13.01 -55.19
C ASN A 44 7.66 -12.44 -56.12
N SER A 45 8.91 -12.81 -55.93
CA SER A 45 9.82 -13.08 -57.06
C SER A 45 11.00 -13.94 -56.60
N GLU A 46 11.04 -15.13 -57.14
CA GLU A 46 12.19 -16.04 -57.19
C GLU A 46 13.31 -15.44 -58.01
N THR A 47 14.55 -15.56 -57.56
CA THR A 47 15.74 -15.68 -58.41
C THR A 47 16.79 -16.48 -57.66
N GLU A 48 17.06 -17.66 -58.18
CA GLU A 48 18.21 -18.51 -57.80
C GLU A 48 19.55 -17.93 -58.31
N PRO A 49 20.66 -18.25 -57.60
CA PRO A 49 21.98 -17.73 -57.92
C PRO A 49 22.86 -18.75 -58.63
N THR A 50 23.72 -18.19 -59.42
CA THR A 50 24.82 -18.89 -60.12
C THR A 50 25.94 -19.32 -59.16
N GLU A 51 26.40 -20.54 -59.38
CA GLU A 51 27.64 -21.12 -58.80
C GLU A 51 28.87 -20.27 -59.13
N ASN A 52 29.71 -20.09 -58.13
CA ASN A 52 31.13 -19.81 -58.33
C ASN A 52 31.96 -20.66 -57.32
N THR A 53 32.66 -21.62 -57.88
CA THR A 53 33.65 -22.44 -57.25
C THR A 53 34.89 -21.61 -56.89
N SER A 54 35.29 -21.62 -55.63
CA SER A 54 36.67 -21.43 -55.22
C SER A 54 36.96 -22.36 -54.03
N ASP A 55 37.89 -23.23 -54.29
CA ASP A 55 38.58 -24.17 -53.45
C ASP A 55 39.25 -23.43 -52.29
N ASP A 56 38.70 -23.59 -51.05
CA ASP A 56 39.41 -23.26 -49.81
C ASP A 56 39.12 -24.40 -48.85
N THR A 57 40.12 -25.21 -48.64
CA THR A 57 40.19 -26.30 -47.64
C THR A 57 39.94 -25.75 -46.23
N VAL A 58 38.76 -26.01 -45.73
CA VAL A 58 38.46 -25.81 -44.29
C VAL A 58 39.16 -26.94 -43.51
N PRO A 59 40.02 -26.64 -42.52
CA PRO A 59 40.56 -27.67 -41.63
C PRO A 59 39.40 -28.28 -40.82
N THR A 60 39.28 -29.56 -40.87
CA THR A 60 38.39 -30.32 -40.00
C THR A 60 38.93 -30.26 -38.56
N ASP A 61 38.54 -29.25 -37.81
CA ASP A 61 38.83 -29.13 -36.38
C ASP A 61 38.00 -30.13 -35.57
N LEU A 62 38.35 -31.40 -35.73
CA LEU A 62 37.87 -32.44 -34.82
C LEU A 62 38.81 -32.66 -33.62
N GLU A 63 39.93 -31.92 -33.55
CA GLU A 63 40.94 -32.07 -32.49
C GLU A 63 40.90 -30.96 -31.42
N VAL A 64 39.95 -29.99 -31.46
CA VAL A 64 39.86 -28.93 -30.44
C VAL A 64 38.85 -29.23 -29.35
N LEU A 65 38.11 -30.34 -29.42
CA LEU A 65 37.10 -30.70 -28.42
C LEU A 65 37.66 -31.50 -27.21
N ASP A 66 38.91 -31.91 -27.26
CA ASP A 66 39.48 -32.73 -26.17
C ASP A 66 40.29 -31.96 -25.12
N SER A 67 40.32 -30.63 -25.22
CA SER A 67 40.95 -29.74 -24.21
C SER A 67 40.03 -28.79 -23.53
N LEU A 68 38.70 -28.99 -23.55
CA LEU A 68 37.80 -28.29 -22.64
C LEU A 68 37.98 -28.91 -21.27
N ASP A 69 38.78 -28.19 -20.49
CA ASP A 69 39.13 -28.41 -19.11
C ASP A 69 37.90 -28.87 -18.31
N GLU A 70 37.97 -30.10 -17.74
CA GLU A 70 36.95 -30.64 -16.83
C GLU A 70 36.68 -29.69 -15.64
N ASN A 71 37.51 -28.68 -15.44
CA ASN A 71 37.28 -27.60 -14.48
C ASN A 71 36.16 -26.59 -14.89
N TYR A 72 35.72 -26.59 -16.15
CA TYR A 72 34.62 -25.72 -16.55
C TYR A 72 33.26 -26.22 -16.03
N TYR A 73 33.12 -27.52 -15.77
CA TYR A 73 31.90 -28.09 -15.18
C TYR A 73 31.88 -28.12 -13.65
N ASN A 74 32.99 -27.78 -13.01
CA ASN A 74 33.12 -27.67 -11.55
C ASN A 74 33.00 -26.23 -11.06
N GLN A 75 32.37 -25.32 -11.80
CA GLN A 75 31.87 -24.12 -11.17
C GLN A 75 30.81 -24.56 -10.16
N GLU A 76 31.17 -24.46 -8.88
CA GLU A 76 30.27 -24.62 -7.74
C GLU A 76 28.91 -24.10 -8.16
N GLN A 77 27.90 -24.95 -8.11
CA GLN A 77 26.52 -24.51 -8.23
C GLN A 77 26.34 -23.48 -7.12
N VAL A 78 26.51 -22.20 -7.46
CA VAL A 78 26.18 -21.09 -6.59
C VAL A 78 24.68 -21.18 -6.40
N THR A 79 24.26 -21.97 -5.42
CA THR A 79 22.86 -21.98 -5.00
C THR A 79 22.54 -20.54 -4.68
N PRO A 80 21.54 -19.93 -5.35
CA PRO A 80 21.21 -18.54 -5.07
C PRO A 80 20.97 -18.42 -3.57
N PRO A 81 21.51 -17.39 -2.91
CA PRO A 81 21.39 -17.23 -1.47
C PRO A 81 19.92 -17.34 -1.08
N VAL A 82 19.59 -18.27 -0.21
CA VAL A 82 18.23 -18.42 0.33
C VAL A 82 17.91 -17.12 1.03
N LEU A 83 17.10 -16.27 0.37
CA LEU A 83 16.68 -14.98 0.93
C LEU A 83 15.95 -15.25 2.24
N LYS A 84 16.57 -14.93 3.35
CA LYS A 84 15.98 -15.06 4.67
C LYS A 84 14.84 -14.05 4.80
N VAL A 85 13.61 -14.55 4.76
CA VAL A 85 12.42 -13.74 4.97
C VAL A 85 12.21 -13.50 6.45
N ILE A 86 12.21 -12.24 6.89
CA ILE A 86 12.06 -11.85 8.30
C ILE A 86 10.68 -11.23 8.51
N SER A 87 9.90 -11.79 9.47
CA SER A 87 8.64 -11.19 9.93
C SER A 87 8.91 -9.92 10.73
N LEU A 88 8.51 -8.78 10.21
CA LEU A 88 8.66 -7.49 10.86
C LEU A 88 7.52 -7.20 11.83
N GLY A 89 6.29 -7.55 11.44
CA GLY A 89 5.10 -7.40 12.27
C GLY A 89 3.87 -7.99 11.62
N LYS A 90 2.94 -8.45 12.45
CA LYS A 90 1.75 -9.19 12.04
C LYS A 90 0.52 -8.69 12.80
N SER A 91 -0.63 -8.77 12.18
CA SER A 91 -1.92 -8.54 12.81
C SER A 91 -2.99 -9.46 12.23
N THR A 92 -3.96 -9.81 13.07
CA THR A 92 -5.09 -10.67 12.70
C THR A 92 -6.39 -10.08 13.23
N SER A 93 -7.46 -10.14 12.43
CA SER A 93 -8.81 -9.78 12.85
C SER A 93 -9.84 -10.81 12.40
N ASN A 94 -10.86 -11.03 13.23
CA ASN A 94 -11.89 -12.04 12.98
C ASN A 94 -13.08 -11.45 12.22
N PHE A 95 -13.60 -12.20 11.24
CA PHE A 95 -14.82 -11.86 10.48
C PHE A 95 -15.74 -13.06 10.28
N ALA A 96 -15.62 -14.10 11.09
CA ALA A 96 -16.36 -15.36 10.95
C ALA A 96 -17.89 -15.15 10.87
N SER A 97 -18.44 -14.25 11.70
CA SER A 97 -19.88 -13.93 11.76
C SER A 97 -20.37 -12.99 10.65
N SER A 98 -19.49 -12.58 9.73
CA SER A 98 -19.87 -11.65 8.65
C SER A 98 -20.76 -12.32 7.59
N PRO A 99 -21.76 -11.61 7.03
CA PRO A 99 -22.52 -12.08 5.89
C PRO A 99 -21.65 -12.37 4.66
N SER A 100 -22.16 -13.18 3.74
CA SER A 100 -21.41 -13.66 2.57
C SER A 100 -20.83 -12.55 1.69
N ASN A 101 -21.59 -11.50 1.42
CA ASN A 101 -21.14 -10.36 0.62
C ASN A 101 -19.98 -9.62 1.32
N ARG A 102 -20.04 -9.44 2.64
CA ARG A 102 -18.97 -8.82 3.40
C ARG A 102 -17.70 -9.68 3.40
N LYS A 103 -17.86 -11.01 3.54
CA LYS A 103 -16.73 -11.95 3.41
C LYS A 103 -16.09 -11.90 2.03
N PHE A 104 -16.89 -11.81 0.98
CA PHE A 104 -16.42 -11.64 -0.40
C PHE A 104 -15.60 -10.36 -0.56
N ASN A 105 -16.11 -9.21 -0.10
CA ASN A 105 -15.41 -7.92 -0.18
C ASN A 105 -14.08 -7.93 0.58
N ILE A 106 -14.04 -8.54 1.77
CA ILE A 106 -12.83 -8.71 2.56
C ILE A 106 -11.77 -9.50 1.78
N LYS A 107 -12.15 -10.68 1.26
CA LYS A 107 -11.24 -11.53 0.48
C LYS A 107 -10.70 -10.81 -0.75
N LYS A 108 -11.56 -10.06 -1.45
CA LYS A 108 -11.16 -9.26 -2.62
C LYS A 108 -10.13 -8.19 -2.26
N ALA A 109 -10.34 -7.43 -1.20
CA ALA A 109 -9.40 -6.40 -0.76
C ALA A 109 -8.09 -7.01 -0.23
N VAL A 110 -8.14 -8.13 0.48
CA VAL A 110 -6.95 -8.87 0.94
C VAL A 110 -6.12 -9.36 -0.24
N ASN A 111 -6.75 -9.90 -1.28
CA ASN A 111 -6.06 -10.36 -2.49
C ASN A 111 -5.36 -9.21 -3.23
N ALA A 112 -5.95 -8.01 -3.26
CA ALA A 112 -5.33 -6.83 -3.85
C ALA A 112 -4.04 -6.41 -3.11
N LEU A 113 -3.97 -6.63 -1.79
CA LEU A 113 -2.81 -6.31 -0.96
C LEU A 113 -1.72 -7.36 -1.03
N ASN A 114 -2.12 -8.65 -1.18
CA ASN A 114 -1.18 -9.75 -1.07
C ASN A 114 -0.09 -9.67 -2.15
N GLY A 115 1.15 -9.86 -1.74
CA GLY A 115 2.31 -9.86 -2.63
C GLY A 115 2.87 -8.47 -2.97
N LYS A 116 2.20 -7.37 -2.58
CA LYS A 116 2.73 -6.02 -2.82
C LYS A 116 4.06 -5.82 -2.11
N VAL A 117 5.02 -5.26 -2.83
CA VAL A 117 6.35 -4.92 -2.33
C VAL A 117 6.48 -3.42 -2.23
N ILE A 118 7.05 -2.94 -1.14
CA ILE A 118 7.24 -1.53 -0.80
C ILE A 118 8.75 -1.31 -0.69
N GLN A 119 9.30 -0.50 -1.58
CA GLN A 119 10.73 -0.21 -1.61
C GLN A 119 11.18 0.60 -0.39
N PRO A 120 12.48 0.61 -0.03
CA PRO A 120 13.01 1.48 1.00
C PRO A 120 12.59 2.94 0.79
N GLY A 121 12.00 3.55 1.82
CA GLY A 121 11.52 4.94 1.75
C GLY A 121 10.21 5.17 0.99
N GLU A 122 9.67 4.15 0.29
CA GLU A 122 8.41 4.26 -0.44
C GLU A 122 7.21 4.40 0.52
N ILE A 123 6.22 5.19 0.08
CA ILE A 123 4.94 5.33 0.77
C ILE A 123 3.92 4.39 0.14
N PHE A 124 3.46 3.43 0.92
CA PHE A 124 2.31 2.60 0.58
C PHE A 124 1.02 3.42 0.66
N ASP A 125 0.15 3.27 -0.33
CA ASP A 125 -1.15 3.94 -0.42
C ASP A 125 -2.26 2.89 -0.58
N PHE A 126 -3.12 2.76 0.44
CA PHE A 126 -4.17 1.74 0.46
C PHE A 126 -5.18 1.92 -0.69
N ASN A 127 -5.66 3.17 -0.89
CA ASN A 127 -6.67 3.44 -1.91
C ASN A 127 -6.12 3.22 -3.34
N ARG A 128 -4.85 3.52 -3.58
CA ARG A 128 -4.20 3.24 -4.87
C ARG A 128 -4.15 1.75 -5.18
N ILE A 129 -3.93 0.92 -4.17
CA ILE A 129 -3.78 -0.54 -4.34
C ILE A 129 -5.14 -1.25 -4.42
N VAL A 130 -6.09 -0.88 -3.55
CA VAL A 130 -7.41 -1.54 -3.47
C VAL A 130 -8.39 -0.98 -4.49
N GLY A 131 -8.24 0.30 -4.84
CA GLY A 131 -9.10 1.00 -5.78
C GLY A 131 -10.47 1.38 -5.22
N PRO A 132 -11.36 1.90 -6.08
CA PRO A 132 -12.73 2.22 -5.72
C PRO A 132 -13.51 0.98 -5.28
N THR A 133 -14.35 1.13 -4.27
CA THR A 133 -15.22 0.05 -3.77
C THR A 133 -16.64 0.22 -4.31
N SER A 134 -16.85 -0.07 -5.59
CA SER A 134 -18.12 0.09 -6.29
C SER A 134 -18.60 -1.23 -6.90
N GLN A 135 -19.83 -1.24 -7.42
CA GLN A 135 -20.34 -2.35 -8.19
C GLN A 135 -19.52 -2.58 -9.46
N ALA A 136 -19.15 -1.51 -10.16
CA ALA A 136 -18.35 -1.56 -11.39
C ALA A 136 -16.98 -2.22 -11.17
N THR A 137 -16.40 -2.06 -9.97
CA THR A 137 -15.14 -2.72 -9.58
C THR A 137 -15.37 -4.08 -8.92
N GLY A 138 -16.60 -4.61 -8.96
CA GLY A 138 -16.96 -5.96 -8.51
C GLY A 138 -17.04 -6.11 -7.00
N TYR A 139 -17.24 -5.04 -6.23
CA TYR A 139 -17.60 -5.14 -4.82
C TYR A 139 -19.11 -5.38 -4.66
N ARG A 140 -19.48 -6.03 -3.56
CA ARG A 140 -20.86 -6.38 -3.24
C ARG A 140 -21.43 -5.45 -2.19
N ASN A 141 -22.77 -5.30 -2.19
CA ASN A 141 -23.49 -4.54 -1.19
C ASN A 141 -23.38 -5.23 0.19
N ALA A 142 -23.00 -4.47 1.20
CA ALA A 142 -22.90 -4.88 2.60
C ALA A 142 -22.91 -3.63 3.51
N LYS A 143 -23.04 -3.80 4.82
CA LYS A 143 -23.06 -2.65 5.75
C LYS A 143 -21.73 -1.89 5.76
N VAL A 144 -21.82 -0.58 5.55
CA VAL A 144 -20.75 0.43 5.66
C VAL A 144 -21.13 1.46 6.72
N ILE A 145 -20.17 2.27 7.18
CA ILE A 145 -20.40 3.39 8.09
C ILE A 145 -20.31 4.69 7.29
N THR A 146 -21.42 5.42 7.20
CA THR A 146 -21.50 6.72 6.55
C THR A 146 -22.23 7.68 7.49
N ASP A 147 -21.68 8.86 7.72
CA ASP A 147 -22.26 9.93 8.55
C ASP A 147 -22.69 9.49 9.97
N GLY A 148 -21.96 8.55 10.54
CA GLY A 148 -22.24 8.01 11.87
C GLY A 148 -23.37 6.99 11.94
N GLU A 149 -23.73 6.38 10.82
CA GLU A 149 -24.76 5.34 10.71
C GLU A 149 -24.28 4.13 9.93
N PHE A 150 -24.91 2.96 10.17
CA PHE A 150 -24.68 1.76 9.39
C PHE A 150 -25.72 1.70 8.26
N VAL A 151 -25.25 1.92 7.05
CA VAL A 151 -26.09 1.88 5.83
C VAL A 151 -25.63 0.76 4.88
N ASP A 152 -26.48 0.40 3.93
CA ASP A 152 -26.10 -0.52 2.86
C ASP A 152 -25.26 0.21 1.80
N GLY A 153 -24.13 -0.37 1.42
CA GLY A 153 -23.22 0.21 0.45
C GLY A 153 -22.21 -0.79 -0.08
N TYR A 154 -21.55 -0.46 -1.18
CA TYR A 154 -20.55 -1.34 -1.76
C TYR A 154 -19.24 -1.31 -0.95
N GLY A 155 -18.57 -2.46 -0.85
CA GLY A 155 -17.27 -2.55 -0.19
C GLY A 155 -17.31 -2.70 1.32
N GLY A 156 -18.49 -2.92 1.92
CA GLY A 156 -18.58 -3.22 3.37
C GLY A 156 -17.62 -4.35 3.75
N GLY A 157 -16.74 -4.08 4.74
CA GLY A 157 -15.66 -4.97 5.18
C GLY A 157 -14.26 -4.50 4.81
N VAL A 158 -14.07 -3.64 3.80
CA VAL A 158 -12.74 -3.16 3.36
C VAL A 158 -12.03 -2.37 4.46
N CYS A 159 -12.74 -1.59 5.28
CA CYS A 159 -12.17 -0.93 6.44
C CYS A 159 -11.62 -1.88 7.52
N GLN A 160 -12.09 -3.13 7.59
CA GLN A 160 -11.48 -4.14 8.46
C GLN A 160 -10.13 -4.58 7.91
N VAL A 161 -9.97 -4.67 6.59
CA VAL A 161 -8.70 -5.00 5.94
C VAL A 161 -7.68 -3.88 6.16
N SER A 162 -8.07 -2.60 5.97
CA SER A 162 -7.19 -1.45 6.23
C SER A 162 -6.79 -1.35 7.70
N SER A 163 -7.69 -1.63 8.63
CA SER A 163 -7.39 -1.65 10.06
C SER A 163 -6.42 -2.78 10.43
N THR A 164 -6.55 -3.95 9.80
CA THR A 164 -5.63 -5.08 10.02
C THR A 164 -4.23 -4.73 9.48
N LEU A 165 -4.15 -4.10 8.31
CA LEU A 165 -2.88 -3.61 7.76
C LEU A 165 -2.27 -2.49 8.61
N PHE A 166 -3.08 -1.57 9.13
CA PHE A 166 -2.62 -0.52 10.05
C PHE A 166 -1.94 -1.12 11.29
N ASN A 167 -2.55 -2.14 11.90
CA ASN A 167 -1.96 -2.80 13.06
C ASN A 167 -0.69 -3.58 12.70
N ALA A 168 -0.63 -4.22 11.54
CA ALA A 168 0.59 -4.85 11.04
C ALA A 168 1.71 -3.79 10.84
N ALA A 169 1.38 -2.64 10.26
CA ALA A 169 2.32 -1.53 10.07
C ALA A 169 2.78 -0.90 11.40
N LEU A 170 1.87 -0.75 12.39
CA LEU A 170 2.23 -0.32 13.75
C LEU A 170 3.25 -1.26 14.36
N ASN A 171 2.97 -2.57 14.34
CA ASN A 171 3.81 -3.61 14.95
C ASN A 171 5.16 -3.79 14.23
N SER A 172 5.23 -3.38 12.95
CA SER A 172 6.46 -3.43 12.15
C SER A 172 7.34 -2.20 12.33
N GLY A 173 6.92 -1.18 13.07
CA GLY A 173 7.67 0.07 13.19
C GLY A 173 7.69 0.93 11.92
N MET A 174 6.71 0.75 11.01
CA MET A 174 6.52 1.60 9.83
C MET A 174 6.10 3.01 10.23
N ASP A 175 6.46 4.02 9.45
CA ASP A 175 5.96 5.38 9.66
C ASP A 175 4.54 5.52 9.14
N ILE A 176 3.60 5.84 10.03
CA ILE A 176 2.21 6.10 9.65
C ILE A 176 2.11 7.52 9.08
N VAL A 177 1.88 7.63 7.78
CA VAL A 177 1.82 8.90 7.05
C VAL A 177 0.42 9.48 7.07
N GLN A 178 -0.60 8.64 6.91
CA GLN A 178 -2.00 9.05 6.94
C GLN A 178 -2.86 7.95 7.55
N ARG A 179 -3.67 8.35 8.52
CA ARG A 179 -4.66 7.47 9.15
C ARG A 179 -5.80 8.29 9.75
N ARG A 180 -7.03 7.83 9.59
CA ARG A 180 -8.22 8.34 10.26
C ARG A 180 -8.95 7.20 10.96
N ASN A 181 -9.46 7.43 12.18
CA ASN A 181 -10.37 6.47 12.82
C ASN A 181 -11.79 6.58 12.22
N HIS A 182 -12.61 5.54 12.42
CA HIS A 182 -14.02 5.62 12.05
C HIS A 182 -14.77 6.65 12.88
N SER A 183 -15.88 7.14 12.35
CA SER A 183 -16.81 8.02 13.09
C SER A 183 -17.46 7.31 14.27
N LEU A 184 -17.73 6.00 14.16
CA LEU A 184 -18.26 5.15 15.21
C LEU A 184 -17.24 4.09 15.64
N ARG A 185 -17.38 3.57 16.86
CA ARG A 185 -16.59 2.42 17.31
C ARG A 185 -16.92 1.19 16.48
N ILE A 186 -15.90 0.48 16.07
CA ILE A 186 -16.00 -0.82 15.40
C ILE A 186 -15.72 -1.93 16.40
N SER A 187 -16.14 -3.16 16.09
CA SER A 187 -16.02 -4.31 16.99
C SER A 187 -14.82 -5.21 16.75
N TYR A 188 -14.21 -5.17 15.55
CA TYR A 188 -13.12 -6.06 15.15
C TYR A 188 -11.73 -5.65 15.65
N TYR A 189 -11.60 -4.44 16.24
CA TYR A 189 -10.42 -3.97 16.98
C TYR A 189 -10.83 -3.15 18.19
N PRO A 190 -9.99 -3.11 19.25
CA PRO A 190 -10.16 -2.15 20.33
C PRO A 190 -10.12 -0.71 19.81
N ALA A 191 -10.90 0.18 20.43
CA ALA A 191 -10.94 1.59 20.04
C ALA A 191 -9.54 2.21 20.00
N GLY A 192 -9.22 2.90 18.93
CA GLY A 192 -7.91 3.48 18.63
C GLY A 192 -7.10 2.69 17.59
N TYR A 193 -7.34 1.39 17.46
CA TYR A 193 -6.59 0.51 16.55
C TYR A 193 -7.25 0.31 15.18
N ASP A 194 -8.14 1.20 14.79
CA ASP A 194 -8.84 1.16 13.51
C ASP A 194 -8.27 2.18 12.50
N ALA A 195 -8.44 1.91 11.22
CA ALA A 195 -8.12 2.82 10.13
C ALA A 195 -9.28 2.80 9.13
N ALA A 196 -10.03 3.90 9.07
CA ALA A 196 -11.10 4.08 8.11
C ALA A 196 -10.54 4.46 6.75
N VAL A 197 -11.10 3.88 5.69
CA VAL A 197 -10.79 4.22 4.31
C VAL A 197 -12.08 4.41 3.52
N ASN A 198 -12.04 5.38 2.60
CA ASN A 198 -13.08 5.61 1.60
C ASN A 198 -12.42 6.24 0.39
N TYR A 199 -12.54 5.62 -0.77
CA TYR A 199 -11.86 6.06 -1.98
C TYR A 199 -12.20 7.53 -2.30
N GLY A 200 -11.17 8.33 -2.56
CA GLY A 200 -11.30 9.76 -2.85
C GLY A 200 -11.38 10.68 -1.61
N SER A 201 -11.65 10.17 -0.39
CA SER A 201 -11.83 11.02 0.80
C SER A 201 -11.00 10.59 2.02
N LEU A 202 -10.99 9.32 2.39
CA LEU A 202 -10.24 8.79 3.52
C LEU A 202 -9.25 7.74 3.06
N ASN A 203 -7.99 7.86 3.50
CA ASN A 203 -6.95 6.94 3.08
C ASN A 203 -6.11 6.45 4.27
N PHE A 204 -5.45 5.31 4.08
CA PHE A 204 -4.42 4.79 4.95
C PHE A 204 -3.10 4.69 4.20
N LYS A 205 -2.07 5.39 4.70
CA LYS A 205 -0.72 5.42 4.11
C LYS A 205 0.33 5.21 5.18
N PHE A 206 1.37 4.45 4.84
CA PHE A 206 2.56 4.31 5.67
C PHE A 206 3.82 4.25 4.81
N LYS A 207 4.96 4.61 5.39
CA LYS A 207 6.26 4.60 4.73
C LYS A 207 7.08 3.40 5.20
N ASN A 208 7.73 2.71 4.27
CA ASN A 208 8.74 1.72 4.61
C ASN A 208 9.98 2.42 5.18
N THR A 209 10.26 2.19 6.46
CA THR A 209 11.39 2.77 7.19
C THR A 209 12.59 1.83 7.31
N TYR A 210 12.53 0.67 6.67
CA TYR A 210 13.66 -0.25 6.56
C TYR A 210 14.49 0.09 5.32
N LYS A 211 15.76 -0.30 5.34
CA LYS A 211 16.69 -0.13 4.20
C LYS A 211 16.54 -1.24 3.16
N VAL A 212 15.60 -2.15 3.34
CA VAL A 212 15.32 -3.31 2.50
C VAL A 212 13.87 -3.30 2.02
N PRO A 213 13.55 -3.93 0.87
CA PRO A 213 12.18 -4.07 0.42
C PRO A 213 11.33 -4.87 1.42
N VAL A 214 10.09 -4.43 1.61
CA VAL A 214 9.11 -5.07 2.50
C VAL A 214 7.92 -5.55 1.69
N LYS A 215 7.57 -6.82 1.84
CA LYS A 215 6.43 -7.45 1.18
C LYS A 215 5.25 -7.59 2.13
N ILE A 216 4.06 -7.32 1.63
CA ILE A 216 2.80 -7.60 2.33
C ILE A 216 2.42 -9.05 2.04
N LYS A 217 2.35 -9.87 3.08
CA LYS A 217 1.68 -11.18 3.06
C LYS A 217 0.30 -11.00 3.67
N ALA A 218 -0.75 -11.13 2.86
CA ALA A 218 -2.12 -10.94 3.29
C ALA A 218 -2.95 -12.17 2.91
N THR A 219 -3.64 -12.75 3.90
CA THR A 219 -4.52 -13.90 3.71
C THR A 219 -5.86 -13.68 4.40
N ALA A 220 -6.92 -14.24 3.83
CA ALA A 220 -8.22 -14.31 4.46
C ALA A 220 -8.79 -15.72 4.27
N ASP A 221 -8.91 -16.45 5.37
CA ASP A 221 -9.62 -17.72 5.42
C ASP A 221 -11.14 -17.49 5.54
N ASN A 222 -11.89 -18.40 6.16
CA ASN A 222 -13.32 -18.22 6.39
C ASN A 222 -13.66 -17.47 7.68
N LYS A 223 -12.66 -17.24 8.56
CA LYS A 223 -12.82 -16.67 9.90
C LYS A 223 -11.96 -15.43 10.11
N ASN A 224 -10.73 -15.42 9.61
CA ASN A 224 -9.72 -14.43 9.96
C ASN A 224 -9.07 -13.78 8.74
N ILE A 225 -8.79 -12.48 8.85
CA ILE A 225 -7.81 -11.76 8.04
C ILE A 225 -6.50 -11.83 8.79
N THR A 226 -5.43 -12.21 8.11
CA THR A 226 -4.06 -12.12 8.64
C THR A 226 -3.21 -11.33 7.68
N ILE A 227 -2.57 -10.27 8.18
CA ILE A 227 -1.63 -9.45 7.41
C ILE A 227 -0.30 -9.39 8.14
N GLU A 228 0.76 -9.70 7.42
CA GLU A 228 2.13 -9.71 7.91
C GLU A 228 3.01 -8.90 6.96
N LEU A 229 3.84 -8.03 7.51
CA LEU A 229 4.89 -7.33 6.77
C LEU A 229 6.19 -8.10 6.96
N VAL A 230 6.81 -8.49 5.85
CA VAL A 230 8.05 -9.28 5.84
C VAL A 230 9.14 -8.57 5.08
N ALA A 231 10.36 -8.55 5.64
CA ALA A 231 11.54 -8.11 4.90
C ALA A 231 11.97 -9.22 3.93
N LEU A 232 12.35 -8.84 2.71
CA LEU A 232 12.83 -9.76 1.67
C LEU A 232 14.34 -9.99 1.73
N GLN A 233 15.03 -9.28 2.61
CA GLN A 233 16.48 -9.37 2.81
C GLN A 233 16.77 -9.33 4.31
N ASP A 234 17.98 -9.69 4.70
CA ASP A 234 18.40 -9.64 6.09
C ASP A 234 18.40 -8.20 6.63
N THR A 235 17.80 -8.02 7.78
CA THR A 235 17.66 -6.72 8.43
C THR A 235 17.39 -6.87 9.92
N THR A 236 17.71 -5.85 10.69
CA THR A 236 17.38 -5.82 12.11
C THR A 236 15.91 -5.45 12.30
N LYS A 237 15.16 -6.36 12.91
CA LYS A 237 13.77 -6.10 13.29
C LYS A 237 13.69 -5.05 14.38
N LYS A 238 12.87 -4.02 14.19
CA LYS A 238 12.56 -3.02 15.20
C LYS A 238 11.69 -3.60 16.30
N VAL A 239 11.96 -3.19 17.54
CA VAL A 239 11.13 -3.54 18.70
C VAL A 239 10.09 -2.45 18.93
N VAL A 240 8.82 -2.81 18.85
CA VAL A 240 7.70 -1.88 19.02
C VAL A 240 6.98 -2.16 20.31
N SER A 241 6.74 -1.11 21.11
CA SER A 241 5.90 -1.14 22.30
C SER A 241 4.72 -0.21 22.11
N LEU A 242 3.52 -0.72 22.34
CA LEU A 242 2.27 0.01 22.23
C LEU A 242 1.59 0.10 23.59
N SER A 243 1.04 1.26 23.93
CA SER A 243 0.12 1.43 25.05
C SER A 243 -1.12 2.16 24.57
N ARG A 244 -2.26 1.86 25.18
CA ARG A 244 -3.55 2.50 24.86
C ARG A 244 -4.14 3.10 26.14
N GLU A 245 -4.53 4.36 26.05
CA GLU A 245 -5.16 5.09 27.14
C GLU A 245 -6.53 5.64 26.71
N LYS A 246 -7.51 5.56 27.60
CA LYS A 246 -8.81 6.23 27.44
C LYS A 246 -8.71 7.66 28.00
N LYS A 247 -8.91 8.66 27.15
CA LYS A 247 -8.84 10.10 27.49
C LYS A 247 -10.24 10.75 27.44
N GLY A 248 -11.21 10.19 28.13
CA GLY A 248 -12.62 10.60 28.08
C GLY A 248 -13.51 9.51 27.51
N ASP A 249 -14.84 9.78 27.41
CA ASP A 249 -15.81 8.70 27.12
C ASP A 249 -15.61 8.05 25.75
N ASN A 250 -15.28 8.81 24.75
CA ASN A 250 -15.15 8.35 23.38
C ASN A 250 -13.78 8.65 22.75
N THR A 251 -12.79 9.07 23.55
CA THR A 251 -11.45 9.41 23.07
C THR A 251 -10.42 8.42 23.60
N PHE A 252 -9.60 7.91 22.70
CA PHE A 252 -8.51 6.96 22.98
C PHE A 252 -7.23 7.45 22.33
N VAL A 253 -6.12 7.23 23.00
CA VAL A 253 -4.78 7.54 22.52
C VAL A 253 -3.94 6.27 22.56
N ILE A 254 -3.35 5.91 21.41
CA ILE A 254 -2.31 4.90 21.33
C ILE A 254 -0.97 5.63 21.36
N SER A 255 -0.09 5.27 22.28
CA SER A 255 1.29 5.70 22.30
C SER A 255 2.18 4.56 21.84
N ARG A 256 3.08 4.86 20.91
CA ARG A 256 4.03 3.89 20.35
C ARG A 256 5.47 4.33 20.61
N LYS A 257 6.32 3.38 21.03
CA LYS A 257 7.77 3.53 21.11
C LYS A 257 8.41 2.51 20.18
N ILE A 258 9.33 2.95 19.35
CA ILE A 258 10.10 2.11 18.42
C ILE A 258 11.54 2.14 18.86
N LYS A 259 12.13 0.94 19.04
CA LYS A 259 13.55 0.76 19.31
C LYS A 259 14.23 0.02 18.16
N GLU A 260 15.46 0.41 17.89
CA GLU A 260 16.40 -0.31 17.03
C GLU A 260 17.71 -0.43 17.79
N ASN A 261 18.28 -1.61 17.88
CA ASN A 261 19.49 -1.89 18.69
C ASN A 261 19.38 -1.35 20.14
N ASN A 262 18.24 -1.56 20.78
CA ASN A 262 17.88 -1.08 22.12
C ASN A 262 17.78 0.46 22.29
N VAL A 263 18.05 1.25 21.25
CA VAL A 263 17.91 2.71 21.27
C VAL A 263 16.51 3.10 20.82
N ILE A 264 15.86 4.01 21.53
CA ILE A 264 14.57 4.57 21.10
C ILE A 264 14.83 5.49 19.90
N ILE A 265 14.35 5.10 18.72
CA ILE A 265 14.48 5.87 17.49
C ILE A 265 13.23 6.70 17.17
N LYS A 266 12.08 6.33 17.74
CA LYS A 266 10.82 7.07 17.54
C LYS A 266 9.85 6.89 18.67
N LYS A 267 9.09 7.98 18.97
CA LYS A 267 7.89 7.98 19.79
C LYS A 267 6.81 8.72 19.03
N ASP A 268 5.63 8.15 18.90
CA ASP A 268 4.47 8.79 18.28
C ASP A 268 3.16 8.42 18.98
N THR A 269 2.11 9.19 18.71
CA THR A 269 0.79 9.00 19.31
C THR A 269 -0.29 9.10 18.25
N PHE A 270 -1.35 8.30 18.41
CA PHE A 270 -2.50 8.27 17.53
C PHE A 270 -3.76 8.51 18.34
N ARG A 271 -4.35 9.70 18.18
CA ARG A 271 -5.60 10.07 18.85
C ARG A 271 -6.79 9.61 18.00
N SER A 272 -7.81 9.07 18.66
CA SER A 272 -9.05 8.62 18.04
C SER A 272 -10.22 9.07 18.89
N THR A 273 -11.15 9.81 18.28
CA THR A 273 -12.40 10.25 18.92
C THR A 273 -13.58 9.72 18.11
N TYR A 274 -14.54 9.09 18.78
CA TYR A 274 -15.69 8.47 18.15
C TYR A 274 -16.97 9.24 18.51
N GLY A 275 -17.87 9.31 17.56
CA GLY A 275 -19.23 9.81 17.81
C GLY A 275 -20.05 8.84 18.65
N ILE A 276 -21.17 9.31 19.13
CA ILE A 276 -22.22 8.51 19.77
C ILE A 276 -23.17 8.07 18.65
N LYS A 277 -23.53 6.79 18.61
CA LYS A 277 -24.50 6.29 17.66
C LYS A 277 -25.80 7.08 17.86
N LYS A 278 -26.30 7.71 16.81
CA LYS A 278 -27.64 8.31 16.84
C LYS A 278 -28.65 7.21 17.12
N LYS A 279 -29.55 7.46 18.08
CA LYS A 279 -30.64 6.53 18.43
C LYS A 279 -31.69 6.52 17.35
#